data_62908a66015540424df7ed31ee434c00
#
_entry.id   62908a66015540424df7ed31ee434c00
#
_cell.length_a   1.000
_cell.length_b   1.000
_cell.length_c   1.000
_cell.angle_alpha   90.00
_cell.angle_beta   90.00
_cell.angle_gamma   90.00
#
_symmetry.space_group_name_H-M   'P 1'
#
loop_
_entity.id
_entity.type
_entity.pdbx_description
1 polymer ?
#
loop_
_entity_poly.entity_id
_entity_poly.type
_entity_poly.pdbx_seq_one_letter_code
_entity_poly.pdbx_strand_id
1 'polypeptide(L)'
;LEYNLARMRGLWSHLERLGGGIGTRGPGETQIETDRRLARDRIAALRRRLEHVKGTRAVQRAERERASLPTIALVGYTNAGKSTLLNATTGADVGVRDRLFHTLDPTTRELRLSGRAHLLTDTVGFISKLPHQLVDAFVATLEETRRADLLVHVLDASVPDEQAEVMRHSVEQTLEEIGAGDRPRLLVLNKADLLDQDARDELRLRHPDAVLVSAASGEGLDELGERIERELAHTLRRVDLLVPYADGGSLAELHDLAGDVSREDTPEGVRVRALIPARVAQRFERFAVSAPPRPVTS
;
A
#
# COMPACT_ATOMS: atom_id res chain seq x y z
N LEU A 1 20.11 -10.39 -15.52
CA LEU A 1 21.23 -11.35 -15.41
C LEU A 1 20.91 -12.67 -16.17
N GLU A 2 19.74 -13.26 -15.98
CA GLU A 2 19.31 -14.47 -16.72
C GLU A 2 19.21 -14.22 -18.24
N TYR A 3 18.70 -13.07 -18.65
CA TYR A 3 18.68 -12.64 -20.05
C TYR A 3 20.10 -12.52 -20.65
N ASN A 4 21.04 -11.96 -19.89
CA ASN A 4 22.43 -11.87 -20.33
C ASN A 4 23.12 -13.24 -20.38
N LEU A 5 22.76 -14.19 -19.52
CA LEU A 5 23.26 -15.56 -19.54
C LEU A 5 22.85 -16.32 -20.81
N ALA A 6 21.61 -16.10 -21.28
CA ALA A 6 21.10 -16.68 -22.52
C ALA A 6 21.77 -16.05 -23.75
N ARG A 7 22.05 -14.75 -23.71
CA ARG A 7 22.70 -14.01 -24.80
C ARG A 7 24.21 -14.31 -24.92
N MET A 8 24.87 -14.59 -23.80
CA MET A 8 26.26 -15.08 -23.80
C MET A 8 26.41 -16.41 -24.55
N ARG A 9 25.36 -17.26 -24.60
CA ARG A 9 25.37 -18.48 -25.44
C ARG A 9 25.40 -18.20 -26.94
N GLY A 10 24.72 -17.13 -27.40
CA GLY A 10 24.61 -16.79 -28.82
C GLY A 10 25.82 -16.04 -29.38
N LEU A 11 26.51 -15.26 -28.57
CA LEU A 11 27.69 -14.47 -29.01
C LEU A 11 28.95 -15.33 -29.22
N TRP A 12 29.05 -16.47 -28.54
CA TRP A 12 30.24 -17.33 -28.54
C TRP A 12 30.21 -18.44 -29.58
N SER A 13 29.05 -18.85 -30.08
CA SER A 13 28.93 -19.77 -31.21
C SER A 13 29.54 -19.18 -32.51
N HIS A 14 29.75 -17.86 -32.56
CA HIS A 14 30.35 -17.16 -33.65
C HIS A 14 31.88 -17.14 -33.57
N LEU A 15 32.46 -17.23 -32.36
CA LEU A 15 33.91 -17.26 -32.11
C LEU A 15 34.48 -18.73 -32.20
N GLU A 16 33.69 -19.75 -31.98
CA GLU A 16 34.09 -21.16 -32.18
C GLU A 16 34.35 -21.48 -33.66
N ARG A 17 33.75 -20.75 -34.59
CA ARG A 17 33.98 -20.92 -36.05
C ARG A 17 35.29 -20.35 -36.57
N LEU A 18 36.02 -19.56 -35.75
CA LEU A 18 37.26 -18.88 -36.16
C LEU A 18 38.51 -19.57 -35.64
N GLY A 19 38.38 -20.59 -34.79
CA GLY A 19 39.49 -21.34 -34.20
C GLY A 19 39.45 -22.82 -34.60
N GLY A 20 39.84 -23.16 -35.86
CA GLY A 20 39.98 -24.52 -36.30
C GLY A 20 41.19 -25.18 -35.65
N GLY A 21 40.98 -26.14 -34.76
CA GLY A 21 42.03 -27.00 -34.19
C GLY A 21 41.47 -28.02 -33.22
N ILE A 22 41.55 -29.31 -33.62
CA ILE A 22 41.12 -30.45 -32.81
C ILE A 22 42.07 -30.63 -31.61
N GLY A 23 41.57 -30.45 -30.37
CA GLY A 23 42.13 -31.13 -29.20
C GLY A 23 42.89 -30.33 -28.16
N THR A 24 42.73 -28.98 -28.08
CA THR A 24 43.27 -28.21 -26.94
C THR A 24 42.17 -27.38 -26.28
N ARG A 25 41.87 -27.69 -25.00
CA ARG A 25 41.08 -26.78 -24.12
C ARG A 25 41.82 -25.43 -24.05
N GLY A 26 41.36 -24.46 -24.80
CA GLY A 26 41.96 -23.14 -24.78
C GLY A 26 41.68 -22.40 -23.48
N PRO A 27 42.51 -21.41 -23.07
CA PRO A 27 42.34 -20.61 -21.87
C PRO A 27 40.98 -19.86 -21.81
N GLY A 28 40.30 -19.72 -22.94
CA GLY A 28 38.95 -19.09 -23.02
C GLY A 28 37.82 -19.99 -22.47
N GLU A 29 37.88 -21.31 -22.57
CA GLU A 29 36.85 -22.23 -22.04
C GLU A 29 36.81 -22.18 -20.52
N THR A 30 37.97 -22.13 -19.86
CA THR A 30 38.05 -22.03 -18.40
C THR A 30 37.56 -20.71 -17.86
N GLN A 31 37.73 -19.63 -18.63
CA GLN A 31 37.24 -18.31 -18.26
C GLN A 31 35.72 -18.20 -18.38
N ILE A 32 35.14 -18.77 -19.44
CA ILE A 32 33.68 -18.87 -19.62
C ILE A 32 33.01 -19.72 -18.53
N GLU A 33 33.61 -20.83 -18.16
CA GLU A 33 33.11 -21.70 -17.09
C GLU A 33 33.16 -20.97 -15.73
N THR A 34 34.21 -20.20 -15.48
CA THR A 34 34.36 -19.34 -14.29
C THR A 34 33.33 -18.26 -14.25
N ASP A 35 33.12 -17.51 -15.35
CA ASP A 35 32.14 -16.45 -15.48
C ASP A 35 30.70 -16.98 -15.32
N ARG A 36 30.40 -18.15 -15.89
CA ARG A 36 29.11 -18.83 -15.72
C ARG A 36 28.90 -19.25 -14.26
N ARG A 37 29.92 -19.74 -13.56
CA ARG A 37 29.84 -20.09 -12.14
C ARG A 37 29.58 -18.85 -11.30
N LEU A 38 30.34 -17.77 -11.51
CA LEU A 38 30.15 -16.49 -10.81
C LEU A 38 28.76 -15.91 -11.06
N ALA A 39 28.24 -15.99 -12.28
CA ALA A 39 26.89 -15.53 -12.60
C ALA A 39 25.82 -16.39 -11.89
N ARG A 40 25.97 -17.72 -11.85
CA ARG A 40 25.06 -18.62 -11.10
C ARG A 40 25.10 -18.36 -9.61
N ASP A 41 26.30 -18.20 -9.04
CA ASP A 41 26.48 -17.92 -7.61
C ASP A 41 25.84 -16.57 -7.24
N ARG A 42 25.95 -15.57 -8.12
CA ARG A 42 25.32 -14.25 -7.94
C ARG A 42 23.80 -14.32 -8.05
N ILE A 43 23.28 -15.12 -8.98
CA ILE A 43 21.82 -15.39 -9.08
C ILE A 43 21.33 -16.13 -7.84
N ALA A 44 22.04 -17.15 -7.37
CA ALA A 44 21.69 -17.90 -6.17
C ALA A 44 21.73 -17.01 -4.90
N ALA A 45 22.72 -16.11 -4.80
CA ALA A 45 22.81 -15.13 -3.70
C ALA A 45 21.66 -14.14 -3.74
N LEU A 46 21.28 -13.63 -4.92
CA LEU A 46 20.14 -12.74 -5.10
C LEU A 46 18.81 -13.44 -4.76
N ARG A 47 18.63 -14.70 -5.19
CA ARG A 47 17.43 -15.47 -4.83
C ARG A 47 17.33 -15.68 -3.32
N ARG A 48 18.43 -16.04 -2.63
CA ARG A 48 18.45 -16.16 -1.16
C ARG A 48 18.12 -14.84 -0.46
N ARG A 49 18.64 -13.71 -0.96
CA ARG A 49 18.27 -12.38 -0.46
C ARG A 49 16.79 -12.09 -0.65
N LEU A 50 16.24 -12.43 -1.80
CA LEU A 50 14.81 -12.24 -2.11
C LEU A 50 13.92 -13.07 -1.16
N GLU A 51 14.28 -14.33 -0.90
CA GLU A 51 13.57 -15.20 0.05
C GLU A 51 13.66 -14.67 1.50
N HIS A 52 14.82 -14.16 1.90
CA HIS A 52 15.00 -13.54 3.22
C HIS A 52 14.11 -12.28 3.37
N VAL A 53 14.09 -11.43 2.36
CA VAL A 53 13.22 -10.24 2.33
C VAL A 53 11.74 -10.63 2.39
N LYS A 54 11.32 -11.67 1.65
CA LYS A 54 9.95 -12.21 1.71
C LYS A 54 9.60 -12.69 3.13
N GLY A 55 10.52 -13.40 3.78
CA GLY A 55 10.34 -13.89 5.16
C GLY A 55 10.19 -12.77 6.17
N THR A 56 11.08 -11.76 6.14
CA THR A 56 11.01 -10.59 7.04
C THR A 56 9.71 -9.80 6.83
N ARG A 57 9.28 -9.63 5.58
CA ARG A 57 8.00 -8.99 5.24
C ARG A 57 6.79 -9.77 5.74
N ALA A 58 6.83 -11.11 5.68
CA ALA A 58 5.76 -11.96 6.21
C ALA A 58 5.60 -11.79 7.74
N VAL A 59 6.70 -11.67 8.48
CA VAL A 59 6.68 -11.42 9.93
C VAL A 59 6.12 -10.03 10.24
N GLN A 60 6.63 -8.98 9.59
CA GLN A 60 6.12 -7.61 9.75
C GLN A 60 4.64 -7.50 9.38
N ARG A 61 4.22 -8.26 8.36
CA ARG A 61 2.82 -8.34 7.93
C ARG A 61 1.94 -9.00 8.99
N ALA A 62 2.39 -10.13 9.56
CA ALA A 62 1.68 -10.80 10.65
C ALA A 62 1.54 -9.92 11.89
N GLU A 63 2.52 -9.06 12.19
CA GLU A 63 2.41 -8.06 13.25
C GLU A 63 1.37 -6.97 12.94
N ARG A 64 1.32 -6.47 11.69
CA ARG A 64 0.28 -5.51 11.23
C ARG A 64 -1.12 -6.12 11.24
N GLU A 65 -1.26 -7.39 10.81
CA GLU A 65 -2.52 -8.13 10.87
C GLU A 65 -2.96 -8.35 12.33
N ARG A 66 -2.01 -8.55 13.26
CA ARG A 66 -2.30 -8.61 14.70
C ARG A 66 -2.70 -7.26 15.27
N ALA A 67 -2.09 -6.17 14.82
CA ALA A 67 -2.49 -4.82 15.20
C ALA A 67 -3.90 -4.47 14.71
N SER A 68 -4.39 -5.16 13.67
CA SER A 68 -5.76 -5.07 13.15
C SER A 68 -6.20 -3.63 12.78
N LEU A 69 -5.25 -2.77 12.45
CA LEU A 69 -5.53 -1.42 12.00
C LEU A 69 -6.09 -1.43 10.58
N PRO A 70 -7.04 -0.54 10.23
CA PRO A 70 -7.48 -0.38 8.85
C PRO A 70 -6.30 -0.02 7.94
N THR A 71 -6.27 -0.63 6.76
CA THR A 71 -5.16 -0.50 5.81
C THR A 71 -5.60 0.26 4.56
N ILE A 72 -4.82 1.26 4.18
CA ILE A 72 -5.04 2.12 3.03
C ILE A 72 -3.85 1.97 2.09
N ALA A 73 -4.08 1.72 0.80
CA ALA A 73 -3.02 1.68 -0.20
C ALA A 73 -3.15 2.84 -1.18
N LEU A 74 -2.06 3.59 -1.37
CA LEU A 74 -1.97 4.60 -2.42
C LEU A 74 -1.68 3.91 -3.74
N VAL A 75 -2.58 4.04 -4.70
CA VAL A 75 -2.43 3.51 -6.06
C VAL A 75 -2.50 4.67 -7.06
N GLY A 76 -1.92 4.49 -8.23
CA GLY A 76 -1.93 5.53 -9.25
C GLY A 76 -0.72 5.46 -10.16
N TYR A 77 -0.77 6.23 -11.23
CA TYR A 77 0.29 6.25 -12.23
C TYR A 77 1.61 6.76 -11.63
N THR A 78 2.74 6.45 -12.30
CA THR A 78 4.05 7.01 -11.91
C THR A 78 3.99 8.53 -11.95
N ASN A 79 4.64 9.20 -10.99
CA ASN A 79 4.68 10.66 -10.84
C ASN A 79 3.33 11.35 -10.53
N ALA A 80 2.30 10.60 -10.14
CA ALA A 80 1.03 11.20 -9.66
C ALA A 80 1.17 11.85 -8.26
N GLY A 81 2.30 11.68 -7.59
CA GLY A 81 2.59 12.28 -6.28
C GLY A 81 2.23 11.42 -5.07
N LYS A 82 2.13 10.07 -5.21
CA LYS A 82 1.80 9.15 -4.11
C LYS A 82 2.73 9.26 -2.92
N SER A 83 4.06 9.20 -3.13
CA SER A 83 5.05 9.31 -2.05
C SER A 83 5.05 10.69 -1.39
N THR A 84 4.78 11.75 -2.17
CA THR A 84 4.60 13.11 -1.65
C THR A 84 3.37 13.17 -0.75
N LEU A 85 2.27 12.55 -1.18
CA LEU A 85 1.02 12.48 -0.41
C LEU A 85 1.21 11.68 0.88
N LEU A 86 1.93 10.53 0.84
CA LEU A 86 2.28 9.78 2.03
C LEU A 86 3.01 10.67 3.05
N ASN A 87 4.04 11.41 2.61
CA ASN A 87 4.83 12.28 3.47
C ASN A 87 3.97 13.41 4.05
N ALA A 88 3.18 14.07 3.22
CA ALA A 88 2.33 15.18 3.63
C ALA A 88 1.28 14.78 4.68
N THR A 89 0.72 13.57 4.55
CA THR A 89 -0.33 13.08 5.46
C THR A 89 0.22 12.45 6.74
N THR A 90 1.45 11.91 6.73
CA THR A 90 2.02 11.19 7.88
C THR A 90 3.14 11.94 8.59
N GLY A 91 3.57 13.10 8.08
CA GLY A 91 4.74 13.82 8.59
C GLY A 91 6.06 13.06 8.40
N ALA A 92 6.09 12.06 7.52
CA ALA A 92 7.28 11.26 7.25
C ALA A 92 8.19 11.95 6.23
N ASP A 93 9.49 11.63 6.27
CA ASP A 93 10.48 12.08 5.28
C ASP A 93 10.92 10.89 4.42
N VAL A 94 10.03 10.43 3.55
CA VAL A 94 10.37 9.45 2.52
C VAL A 94 10.97 10.22 1.33
N GLY A 95 12.18 9.84 0.91
CA GLY A 95 12.84 10.50 -0.21
C GLY A 95 11.95 10.55 -1.45
N VAL A 96 11.55 11.73 -1.88
CA VAL A 96 10.78 11.97 -3.10
C VAL A 96 11.76 12.38 -4.20
N ARG A 97 11.73 11.68 -5.34
CA ARG A 97 12.53 12.05 -6.53
C ARG A 97 11.65 11.92 -7.77
N ASP A 98 11.76 12.87 -8.67
CA ASP A 98 11.13 12.85 -10.00
C ASP A 98 11.79 11.80 -10.91
N ARG A 99 11.61 10.53 -10.59
CA ARG A 99 12.07 9.40 -11.39
C ARG A 99 10.99 8.34 -11.49
N LEU A 100 10.86 7.73 -12.66
CA LEU A 100 10.01 6.56 -12.86
C LEU A 100 10.44 5.43 -11.90
N PHE A 101 9.47 4.78 -11.25
CA PHE A 101 9.68 3.69 -10.28
C PHE A 101 10.52 4.09 -9.05
N HIS A 102 10.26 5.27 -8.48
CA HIS A 102 10.96 5.68 -7.27
C HIS A 102 10.71 4.72 -6.11
N THR A 103 9.46 4.31 -5.92
CA THR A 103 9.05 3.35 -4.89
C THR A 103 9.05 1.95 -5.48
N LEU A 104 10.10 1.16 -5.21
CA LEU A 104 10.18 -0.27 -5.57
C LEU A 104 9.69 -1.18 -4.44
N ASP A 105 9.86 -0.75 -3.21
CA ASP A 105 9.42 -1.45 -2.00
C ASP A 105 8.26 -0.67 -1.35
N PRO A 106 7.16 -1.34 -0.97
CA PRO A 106 6.05 -0.66 -0.31
C PRO A 106 6.52 -0.05 1.01
N THR A 107 6.25 1.24 1.17
CA THR A 107 6.53 1.96 2.40
C THR A 107 5.24 2.17 3.16
N THR A 108 5.12 1.55 4.35
CA THR A 108 3.94 1.70 5.21
C THR A 108 4.25 2.65 6.36
N ARG A 109 3.31 3.55 6.65
CA ARG A 109 3.37 4.52 7.75
C ARG A 109 2.06 4.53 8.51
N GLU A 110 2.13 4.87 9.78
CA GLU A 110 0.94 5.15 10.59
C GLU A 110 0.38 6.51 10.19
N LEU A 111 -0.92 6.54 9.90
CA LEU A 111 -1.72 7.74 9.66
C LEU A 111 -2.74 7.86 10.78
N ARG A 112 -2.77 9.00 11.47
CA ARG A 112 -3.79 9.28 12.50
C ARG A 112 -4.86 10.20 11.96
N LEU A 113 -6.11 9.71 11.96
CA LEU A 113 -7.29 10.46 11.58
C LEU A 113 -8.26 10.43 12.76
N SER A 114 -8.77 11.59 13.19
CA SER A 114 -9.68 11.72 14.35
C SER A 114 -9.25 10.86 15.56
N GLY A 115 -7.94 10.84 15.86
CA GLY A 115 -7.37 10.08 16.95
C GLY A 115 -7.17 8.57 16.70
N ARG A 116 -7.70 8.01 15.60
CA ARG A 116 -7.55 6.59 15.21
C ARG A 116 -6.32 6.36 14.36
N ALA A 117 -5.64 5.25 14.63
CA ALA A 117 -4.49 4.83 13.82
C ALA A 117 -4.96 4.01 12.60
N HIS A 118 -4.38 4.32 11.45
CA HIS A 118 -4.54 3.62 10.19
C HIS A 118 -3.16 3.32 9.61
N LEU A 119 -3.06 2.32 8.75
CA LEU A 119 -1.82 2.04 8.01
C LEU A 119 -1.97 2.56 6.59
N LEU A 120 -1.13 3.52 6.21
CA LEU A 120 -1.05 4.07 4.87
C LEU A 120 0.19 3.52 4.18
N THR A 121 0.01 2.87 3.03
CA THR A 121 1.07 2.24 2.27
C THR A 121 1.23 2.92 0.91
N ASP A 122 2.44 3.43 0.62
CA ASP A 122 2.82 3.83 -0.74
C ASP A 122 3.17 2.59 -1.56
N THR A 123 2.60 2.49 -2.75
CA THR A 123 2.82 1.38 -3.66
C THR A 123 3.61 1.80 -4.90
N VAL A 124 4.08 0.84 -5.66
CA VAL A 124 4.74 1.12 -6.94
C VAL A 124 3.79 1.86 -7.87
N GLY A 125 4.30 2.91 -8.53
CA GLY A 125 3.55 3.61 -9.58
C GLY A 125 3.29 2.71 -10.78
N PHE A 126 2.05 2.64 -11.20
CA PHE A 126 1.67 1.91 -12.41
C PHE A 126 2.17 2.64 -13.66
N ILE A 127 2.45 1.86 -14.71
CA ILE A 127 2.78 2.35 -16.06
C ILE A 127 1.92 1.61 -17.07
N SER A 128 1.71 2.24 -18.21
CA SER A 128 1.06 1.58 -19.35
C SER A 128 1.88 0.35 -19.76
N LYS A 129 1.27 -0.86 -19.66
CA LYS A 129 1.90 -2.16 -19.97
C LYS A 129 3.06 -2.50 -19.03
N LEU A 130 2.75 -2.94 -17.80
CA LEU A 130 3.71 -3.60 -16.92
C LEU A 130 4.32 -4.81 -17.67
N PRO A 131 5.64 -4.82 -17.94
CA PRO A 131 6.26 -5.99 -18.55
C PRO A 131 6.07 -7.21 -17.63
N HIS A 132 5.58 -8.33 -18.15
CA HIS A 132 5.35 -9.57 -17.38
C HIS A 132 6.57 -10.00 -16.55
N GLN A 133 7.78 -9.66 -17.00
CA GLN A 133 9.03 -9.93 -16.28
C GLN A 133 9.20 -9.13 -14.99
N LEU A 134 8.48 -8.02 -14.81
CA LEU A 134 8.51 -7.19 -13.61
C LEU A 134 7.37 -7.54 -12.63
N VAL A 135 6.36 -8.27 -13.06
CA VAL A 135 5.22 -8.68 -12.20
C VAL A 135 5.74 -9.44 -10.97
N ASP A 136 6.68 -10.38 -11.14
CA ASP A 136 7.28 -11.14 -10.02
C ASP A 136 8.04 -10.24 -9.02
N ALA A 137 8.63 -9.14 -9.50
CA ALA A 137 9.31 -8.18 -8.63
C ALA A 137 8.32 -7.30 -7.85
N PHE A 138 7.13 -7.07 -8.39
CA PHE A 138 6.08 -6.24 -7.79
C PHE A 138 5.05 -7.04 -6.98
N VAL A 139 5.10 -8.37 -6.97
CA VAL A 139 4.14 -9.25 -6.27
C VAL A 139 3.90 -8.78 -4.83
N ALA A 140 4.94 -8.40 -4.10
CA ALA A 140 4.79 -7.96 -2.71
C ALA A 140 4.00 -6.65 -2.57
N THR A 141 4.19 -5.72 -3.50
CA THR A 141 3.49 -4.42 -3.52
C THR A 141 2.05 -4.58 -3.97
N LEU A 142 1.83 -5.44 -4.98
CA LEU A 142 0.52 -5.77 -5.49
C LEU A 142 -0.32 -6.54 -4.43
N GLU A 143 0.34 -7.32 -3.57
CA GLU A 143 -0.31 -8.04 -2.48
C GLU A 143 -0.84 -7.09 -1.39
N GLU A 144 -0.11 -6.02 -1.04
CA GLU A 144 -0.59 -4.97 -0.13
C GLU A 144 -1.82 -4.26 -0.71
N THR A 145 -1.81 -3.96 -2.02
CA THR A 145 -2.96 -3.37 -2.71
C THR A 145 -4.20 -4.27 -2.67
N ARG A 146 -4.03 -5.58 -2.89
CA ARG A 146 -5.14 -6.56 -2.84
C ARG A 146 -5.79 -6.68 -1.47
N ARG A 147 -5.04 -6.44 -0.40
CA ARG A 147 -5.49 -6.61 0.99
C ARG A 147 -5.97 -5.33 1.64
N ALA A 148 -5.72 -4.19 1.01
CA ALA A 148 -6.14 -2.91 1.55
C ALA A 148 -7.66 -2.85 1.76
N ASP A 149 -8.07 -2.22 2.87
CA ASP A 149 -9.47 -1.95 3.17
C ASP A 149 -10.00 -0.81 2.29
N LEU A 150 -9.11 0.11 1.86
CA LEU A 150 -9.41 1.22 0.97
C LEU A 150 -8.24 1.47 0.02
N LEU A 151 -8.52 1.68 -1.26
CA LEU A 151 -7.58 2.18 -2.24
C LEU A 151 -7.76 3.68 -2.42
N VAL A 152 -6.69 4.45 -2.25
CA VAL A 152 -6.65 5.87 -2.60
C VAL A 152 -5.99 6.00 -3.97
N HIS A 153 -6.81 6.21 -5.00
CA HIS A 153 -6.35 6.34 -6.38
C HIS A 153 -5.92 7.78 -6.66
N VAL A 154 -4.62 7.99 -6.68
CA VAL A 154 -4.00 9.31 -6.89
C VAL A 154 -3.80 9.56 -8.38
N LEU A 155 -4.41 10.60 -8.90
CA LEU A 155 -4.30 11.08 -10.27
C LEU A 155 -3.67 12.47 -10.28
N ASP A 156 -2.79 12.73 -11.23
CA ASP A 156 -2.22 14.05 -11.48
C ASP A 156 -3.27 14.92 -12.18
N ALA A 157 -3.77 15.94 -11.49
CA ALA A 157 -4.81 16.84 -11.99
C ALA A 157 -4.27 17.88 -13.00
N SER A 158 -2.96 18.01 -13.11
CA SER A 158 -2.32 19.02 -13.99
C SER A 158 -2.10 18.52 -15.43
N VAL A 159 -2.37 17.23 -15.70
CA VAL A 159 -2.23 16.69 -17.05
C VAL A 159 -3.53 16.90 -17.86
N PRO A 160 -3.44 16.97 -19.20
CA PRO A 160 -4.64 17.06 -20.05
C PRO A 160 -5.61 15.90 -19.83
N ASP A 161 -6.91 16.17 -19.94
CA ASP A 161 -7.99 15.21 -19.66
C ASP A 161 -7.85 13.87 -20.38
N GLU A 162 -7.54 13.88 -21.68
CA GLU A 162 -7.31 12.64 -22.44
C GLU A 162 -6.20 11.78 -21.81
N GLN A 163 -5.13 12.43 -21.35
CA GLN A 163 -4.01 11.75 -20.72
C GLN A 163 -4.40 11.25 -19.32
N ALA A 164 -5.14 12.04 -18.55
CA ALA A 164 -5.66 11.67 -17.24
C ALA A 164 -6.55 10.40 -17.34
N GLU A 165 -7.46 10.35 -18.33
CA GLU A 165 -8.32 9.18 -18.56
C GLU A 165 -7.54 7.93 -18.97
N VAL A 166 -6.53 8.06 -19.84
CA VAL A 166 -5.65 6.94 -20.21
C VAL A 166 -4.90 6.41 -19.00
N MET A 167 -4.37 7.30 -18.15
CA MET A 167 -3.68 6.92 -16.93
C MET A 167 -4.63 6.24 -15.93
N ARG A 168 -5.83 6.80 -15.72
CA ARG A 168 -6.86 6.25 -14.85
C ARG A 168 -7.25 4.85 -15.29
N HIS A 169 -7.58 4.68 -16.57
CA HIS A 169 -7.98 3.38 -17.13
C HIS A 169 -6.85 2.33 -17.02
N SER A 170 -5.60 2.73 -17.26
CA SER A 170 -4.43 1.83 -17.10
C SER A 170 -4.28 1.32 -15.66
N VAL A 171 -4.53 2.19 -14.67
CA VAL A 171 -4.51 1.79 -13.25
C VAL A 171 -5.66 0.84 -12.95
N GLU A 172 -6.88 1.15 -13.39
CA GLU A 172 -8.07 0.31 -13.18
C GLU A 172 -7.89 -1.08 -13.79
N GLN A 173 -7.42 -1.17 -15.03
CA GLN A 173 -7.10 -2.44 -15.67
C GLN A 173 -6.10 -3.26 -14.87
N THR A 174 -5.03 -2.61 -14.39
CA THR A 174 -4.02 -3.30 -13.57
C THR A 174 -4.61 -3.78 -12.25
N LEU A 175 -5.48 -2.99 -11.60
CA LEU A 175 -6.16 -3.40 -10.36
C LEU A 175 -7.06 -4.63 -10.59
N GLU A 176 -7.73 -4.72 -11.72
CA GLU A 176 -8.51 -5.91 -12.11
C GLU A 176 -7.62 -7.13 -12.34
N GLU A 177 -6.53 -6.97 -13.10
CA GLU A 177 -5.57 -8.05 -13.37
C GLU A 177 -4.96 -8.65 -12.10
N ILE A 178 -4.72 -7.83 -11.08
CA ILE A 178 -4.20 -8.31 -9.79
C ILE A 178 -5.30 -8.79 -8.83
N GLY A 179 -6.57 -8.71 -9.18
CA GLY A 179 -7.70 -9.12 -8.34
C GLY A 179 -8.00 -8.14 -7.19
N ALA A 180 -7.78 -6.84 -7.43
CA ALA A 180 -8.13 -5.73 -6.54
C ALA A 180 -9.25 -4.83 -7.11
N GLY A 181 -9.89 -5.24 -8.20
CA GLY A 181 -10.93 -4.46 -8.89
C GLY A 181 -12.15 -4.13 -8.02
N ASP A 182 -12.55 -5.05 -7.14
CA ASP A 182 -13.72 -4.89 -6.25
C ASP A 182 -13.43 -4.12 -4.95
N ARG A 183 -12.19 -3.65 -4.74
CA ARG A 183 -11.85 -2.92 -3.52
C ARG A 183 -12.48 -1.52 -3.53
N PRO A 184 -12.98 -1.04 -2.37
CA PRO A 184 -13.41 0.35 -2.23
C PRO A 184 -12.33 1.31 -2.70
N ARG A 185 -12.69 2.32 -3.48
CA ARG A 185 -11.75 3.28 -4.05
C ARG A 185 -12.20 4.71 -3.84
N LEU A 186 -11.25 5.54 -3.42
CA LEU A 186 -11.39 6.99 -3.34
C LEU A 186 -10.49 7.63 -4.39
N LEU A 187 -11.07 8.39 -5.33
CA LEU A 187 -10.30 9.15 -6.31
C LEU A 187 -9.77 10.44 -5.69
N VAL A 188 -8.48 10.67 -5.84
CA VAL A 188 -7.78 11.87 -5.37
C VAL A 188 -7.11 12.56 -6.54
N LEU A 189 -7.51 13.78 -6.82
CA LEU A 189 -6.95 14.66 -7.85
C LEU A 189 -5.85 15.49 -7.20
N ASN A 190 -4.60 15.10 -7.40
CA ASN A 190 -3.44 15.73 -6.78
C ASN A 190 -2.82 16.80 -7.68
N LYS A 191 -1.98 17.64 -7.11
CA LYS A 191 -1.30 18.80 -7.73
C LYS A 191 -2.26 19.95 -8.06
N ALA A 192 -3.23 20.17 -7.20
CA ALA A 192 -4.17 21.31 -7.31
C ALA A 192 -3.47 22.66 -7.33
N ASP A 193 -2.28 22.77 -6.73
CA ASP A 193 -1.43 23.95 -6.75
C ASP A 193 -0.99 24.39 -8.15
N LEU A 194 -1.05 23.50 -9.14
CA LEU A 194 -0.70 23.79 -10.53
C LEU A 194 -1.91 24.23 -11.37
N LEU A 195 -3.11 24.27 -10.79
CA LEU A 195 -4.37 24.60 -11.48
C LEU A 195 -4.84 26.00 -11.12
N ASP A 196 -5.41 26.70 -12.12
CA ASP A 196 -6.21 27.89 -11.88
C ASP A 196 -7.60 27.55 -11.31
N GLN A 197 -8.38 28.57 -10.93
CA GLN A 197 -9.66 28.36 -10.29
C GLN A 197 -10.70 27.75 -11.24
N ASP A 198 -10.68 28.11 -12.51
CA ASP A 198 -11.64 27.61 -13.50
C ASP A 198 -11.43 26.11 -13.73
N ALA A 199 -10.19 25.67 -13.88
CA ALA A 199 -9.82 24.25 -14.00
C ALA A 199 -10.20 23.44 -12.74
N ARG A 200 -10.04 24.02 -11.55
CA ARG A 200 -10.44 23.37 -10.28
C ARG A 200 -11.95 23.17 -10.22
N ASP A 201 -12.72 24.19 -10.60
CA ASP A 201 -14.17 24.12 -10.57
C ASP A 201 -14.72 23.16 -11.62
N GLU A 202 -14.11 23.10 -12.80
CA GLU A 202 -14.42 22.11 -13.83
C GLU A 202 -14.15 20.68 -13.36
N LEU A 203 -13.02 20.42 -12.72
CA LEU A 203 -12.70 19.10 -12.18
C LEU A 203 -13.65 18.68 -11.07
N ARG A 204 -14.09 19.60 -10.18
CA ARG A 204 -15.09 19.30 -9.15
C ARG A 204 -16.44 18.93 -9.74
N LEU A 205 -16.85 19.61 -10.83
CA LEU A 205 -18.10 19.30 -11.54
C LEU A 205 -18.03 17.93 -12.23
N ARG A 206 -16.88 17.62 -12.82
CA ARG A 206 -16.67 16.34 -13.56
C ARG A 206 -16.50 15.14 -12.62
N HIS A 207 -15.86 15.34 -11.48
CA HIS A 207 -15.55 14.31 -10.50
C HIS A 207 -16.08 14.68 -9.10
N PRO A 208 -17.41 14.73 -8.89
CA PRO A 208 -18.02 15.22 -7.64
C PRO A 208 -17.66 14.35 -6.42
N ASP A 209 -17.28 13.10 -6.64
CA ASP A 209 -16.88 12.18 -5.59
C ASP A 209 -15.37 12.16 -5.34
N ALA A 210 -14.58 12.87 -6.13
CA ALA A 210 -13.13 12.96 -5.94
C ALA A 210 -12.77 14.04 -4.93
N VAL A 211 -11.61 13.88 -4.29
CA VAL A 211 -11.02 14.91 -3.42
C VAL A 211 -9.90 15.61 -4.17
N LEU A 212 -9.96 16.92 -4.27
CA LEU A 212 -8.93 17.75 -4.89
C LEU A 212 -7.91 18.16 -3.83
N VAL A 213 -6.63 17.80 -4.04
CA VAL A 213 -5.56 18.05 -3.07
C VAL A 213 -4.29 18.60 -3.73
N SER A 214 -3.45 19.24 -2.94
CA SER A 214 -2.05 19.45 -3.25
C SER A 214 -1.18 18.84 -2.15
N ALA A 215 -0.54 17.74 -2.45
CA ALA A 215 0.43 17.13 -1.54
C ALA A 215 1.66 18.01 -1.30
N ALA A 216 1.93 18.98 -2.18
CA ALA A 216 3.06 19.90 -2.07
C ALA A 216 2.77 21.04 -1.10
N SER A 217 1.55 21.62 -1.13
CA SER A 217 1.15 22.74 -0.27
C SER A 217 0.40 22.33 1.00
N GLY A 218 -0.14 21.09 1.03
CA GLY A 218 -1.02 20.61 2.11
C GLY A 218 -2.50 20.95 1.89
N GLU A 219 -2.85 21.61 0.80
CA GLU A 219 -4.25 21.97 0.49
C GLU A 219 -5.10 20.69 0.31
N GLY A 220 -6.30 20.66 0.91
CA GLY A 220 -7.28 19.58 0.78
C GLY A 220 -6.96 18.32 1.58
N LEU A 221 -5.89 18.28 2.37
CA LEU A 221 -5.52 17.08 3.14
C LEU A 221 -6.49 16.80 4.28
N ASP A 222 -7.06 17.80 4.90
CA ASP A 222 -8.08 17.64 5.95
C ASP A 222 -9.35 17.00 5.36
N GLU A 223 -9.83 17.51 4.21
CA GLU A 223 -10.95 16.92 3.48
C GLU A 223 -10.68 15.47 3.07
N LEU A 224 -9.46 15.19 2.61
CA LEU A 224 -9.02 13.83 2.30
C LEU A 224 -9.11 12.93 3.52
N GLY A 225 -8.66 13.40 4.69
CA GLY A 225 -8.74 12.66 5.96
C GLY A 225 -10.18 12.32 6.33
N GLU A 226 -11.09 13.30 6.29
CA GLU A 226 -12.52 13.10 6.57
C GLU A 226 -13.17 12.10 5.58
N ARG A 227 -12.80 12.18 4.30
CA ARG A 227 -13.33 11.28 3.27
C ARG A 227 -12.83 9.85 3.47
N ILE A 228 -11.55 9.66 3.81
CA ILE A 228 -10.98 8.35 4.15
C ILE A 228 -11.74 7.74 5.33
N GLU A 229 -11.98 8.49 6.39
CA GLU A 229 -12.73 7.99 7.56
C GLU A 229 -14.16 7.58 7.19
N ARG A 230 -14.82 8.35 6.35
CA ARG A 230 -16.17 8.05 5.86
C ARG A 230 -16.19 6.76 5.06
N GLU A 231 -15.23 6.57 4.14
CA GLU A 231 -15.11 5.35 3.34
C GLU A 231 -14.79 4.12 4.22
N LEU A 232 -14.00 4.29 5.29
CA LEU A 232 -13.66 3.21 6.20
C LEU A 232 -14.72 2.96 7.29
N ALA A 233 -15.75 3.80 7.42
CA ALA A 233 -16.76 3.67 8.48
C ALA A 233 -17.45 2.28 8.51
N HIS A 234 -17.62 1.64 7.35
CA HIS A 234 -18.20 0.30 7.25
C HIS A 234 -17.30 -0.79 7.83
N THR A 235 -16.01 -0.53 8.03
CA THR A 235 -15.08 -1.47 8.67
C THR A 235 -15.15 -1.42 10.18
N LEU A 236 -15.89 -0.45 10.75
CA LEU A 236 -15.98 -0.22 12.18
C LEU A 236 -17.25 -0.85 12.77
N ARG A 237 -17.14 -1.31 14.01
CA ARG A 237 -18.26 -1.81 14.82
C ARG A 237 -18.36 -1.00 16.11
N ARG A 238 -19.58 -0.58 16.45
CA ARG A 238 -19.85 0.03 17.76
C ARG A 238 -19.83 -1.05 18.84
N VAL A 239 -19.09 -0.77 19.92
CA VAL A 239 -19.00 -1.64 21.09
C VAL A 239 -19.41 -0.88 22.36
N ASP A 240 -19.98 -1.60 23.32
CA ASP A 240 -20.24 -1.16 24.69
C ASP A 240 -19.64 -2.22 25.61
N LEU A 241 -18.55 -1.88 26.28
CA LEU A 241 -17.71 -2.82 27.01
C LEU A 241 -17.56 -2.37 28.47
N LEU A 242 -17.53 -3.30 29.40
CA LEU A 242 -17.16 -3.08 30.81
C LEU A 242 -15.83 -3.77 31.07
N VAL A 243 -14.75 -2.99 31.11
CA VAL A 243 -13.39 -3.49 31.30
C VAL A 243 -13.00 -3.38 32.75
N PRO A 244 -12.69 -4.48 33.46
CA PRO A 244 -12.25 -4.43 34.87
C PRO A 244 -10.98 -3.59 35.02
N TYR A 245 -10.85 -2.88 36.14
CA TYR A 245 -9.66 -2.09 36.46
C TYR A 245 -8.34 -2.89 36.44
N ALA A 246 -8.42 -4.20 36.71
CA ALA A 246 -7.28 -5.11 36.66
C ALA A 246 -6.75 -5.35 35.23
N ASP A 247 -7.52 -5.03 34.19
CA ASP A 247 -7.18 -5.25 32.78
C ASP A 247 -6.85 -3.93 32.07
N GLY A 248 -5.91 -3.17 32.63
CA GLY A 248 -5.46 -1.90 32.06
C GLY A 248 -4.88 -2.02 30.65
N GLY A 249 -4.33 -3.19 30.29
CA GLY A 249 -3.81 -3.46 28.94
C GLY A 249 -4.90 -3.41 27.87
N SER A 250 -6.06 -3.98 28.14
CA SER A 250 -7.20 -3.93 27.22
C SER A 250 -7.78 -2.52 27.08
N LEU A 251 -7.74 -1.70 28.13
CA LEU A 251 -8.12 -0.30 28.06
C LEU A 251 -7.18 0.52 27.17
N ALA A 252 -5.87 0.32 27.30
CA ALA A 252 -4.87 0.99 26.45
C ALA A 252 -5.04 0.60 24.97
N GLU A 253 -5.23 -0.71 24.71
CA GLU A 253 -5.47 -1.20 23.36
C GLU A 253 -6.75 -0.61 22.75
N LEU A 254 -7.84 -0.51 23.53
CA LEU A 254 -9.10 0.11 23.08
C LEU A 254 -8.90 1.59 22.71
N HIS A 255 -8.10 2.33 23.48
CA HIS A 255 -7.80 3.71 23.17
C HIS A 255 -7.04 3.88 21.84
N ASP A 256 -6.06 3.01 21.58
CA ASP A 256 -5.29 3.04 20.35
C ASP A 256 -6.14 2.68 19.11
N LEU A 257 -7.09 1.74 19.28
CA LEU A 257 -7.97 1.26 18.21
C LEU A 257 -9.14 2.19 17.89
N ALA A 258 -9.67 2.88 18.91
CA ALA A 258 -10.93 3.60 18.81
C ALA A 258 -10.77 5.11 18.50
N GLY A 259 -9.66 5.71 18.92
CA GLY A 259 -9.41 7.17 18.82
C GLY A 259 -10.34 7.96 19.76
N ASP A 260 -11.62 8.00 19.45
CA ASP A 260 -12.63 8.64 20.30
C ASP A 260 -13.36 7.59 21.15
N VAL A 261 -13.25 7.75 22.46
CA VAL A 261 -13.77 6.80 23.45
C VAL A 261 -14.63 7.52 24.47
N SER A 262 -15.90 7.15 24.55
CA SER A 262 -16.73 7.55 25.69
C SER A 262 -16.41 6.64 26.88
N ARG A 263 -15.88 7.21 27.94
CA ARG A 263 -15.46 6.52 29.15
C ARG A 263 -16.32 6.90 30.33
N GLU A 264 -16.74 5.92 31.12
CA GLU A 264 -17.47 6.08 32.36
C GLU A 264 -16.90 5.12 33.42
N ASP A 265 -16.38 5.68 34.51
CA ASP A 265 -15.86 4.86 35.61
C ASP A 265 -17.03 4.34 36.47
N THR A 266 -17.08 3.02 36.68
CA THR A 266 -18.10 2.32 37.50
C THR A 266 -17.42 1.56 38.64
N PRO A 267 -18.13 1.12 39.69
CA PRO A 267 -17.54 0.31 40.75
C PRO A 267 -16.90 -1.01 40.27
N GLU A 268 -17.39 -1.56 39.16
CA GLU A 268 -16.97 -2.85 38.61
C GLU A 268 -15.84 -2.74 37.59
N GLY A 269 -15.57 -1.53 37.08
CA GLY A 269 -14.57 -1.28 36.04
C GLY A 269 -14.87 -0.02 35.22
N VAL A 270 -14.21 0.10 34.10
CA VAL A 270 -14.39 1.21 33.15
C VAL A 270 -15.34 0.79 32.04
N ARG A 271 -16.50 1.46 31.95
CA ARG A 271 -17.40 1.30 30.82
C ARG A 271 -16.88 2.12 29.63
N VAL A 272 -16.70 1.45 28.50
CA VAL A 272 -16.16 2.03 27.28
C VAL A 272 -17.17 1.87 26.15
N ARG A 273 -17.59 2.99 25.53
CA ARG A 273 -18.36 2.98 24.29
C ARG A 273 -17.51 3.57 23.19
N ALA A 274 -17.29 2.79 22.14
CA ALA A 274 -16.36 3.15 21.10
C ALA A 274 -16.75 2.56 19.73
N LEU A 275 -16.12 3.08 18.67
CA LEU A 275 -16.09 2.47 17.34
C LEU A 275 -14.71 1.85 17.14
N ILE A 276 -14.66 0.52 17.00
CA ILE A 276 -13.42 -0.22 16.77
C ILE A 276 -13.50 -1.04 15.48
N PRO A 277 -12.35 -1.40 14.86
CA PRO A 277 -12.37 -2.25 13.67
C PRO A 277 -13.14 -3.56 13.93
N ALA A 278 -14.08 -3.90 13.05
CA ALA A 278 -14.97 -5.06 13.23
C ALA A 278 -14.20 -6.38 13.43
N ARG A 279 -13.05 -6.51 12.78
CA ARG A 279 -12.15 -7.69 12.87
C ARG A 279 -11.54 -7.90 14.26
N VAL A 280 -11.42 -6.84 15.08
CA VAL A 280 -10.91 -6.95 16.46
C VAL A 280 -12.02 -7.02 17.51
N ALA A 281 -13.24 -6.66 17.17
CA ALA A 281 -14.35 -6.60 18.12
C ALA A 281 -14.55 -7.92 18.88
N GLN A 282 -14.31 -9.06 18.22
CA GLN A 282 -14.42 -10.39 18.84
C GLN A 282 -13.42 -10.59 20.00
N ARG A 283 -12.25 -9.94 19.98
CA ARG A 283 -11.25 -10.03 21.09
C ARG A 283 -11.75 -9.41 22.38
N PHE A 284 -12.68 -8.47 22.27
CA PHE A 284 -13.27 -7.75 23.40
C PHE A 284 -14.65 -8.25 23.80
N GLU A 285 -15.19 -9.28 23.14
CA GLU A 285 -16.54 -9.83 23.44
C GLU A 285 -16.69 -10.26 24.89
N ARG A 286 -15.61 -10.70 25.54
CA ARG A 286 -15.60 -11.05 26.99
C ARG A 286 -15.99 -9.89 27.92
N PHE A 287 -15.87 -8.65 27.44
CA PHE A 287 -16.21 -7.43 28.17
C PHE A 287 -17.51 -6.81 27.72
N ALA A 288 -18.20 -7.42 26.75
CA ALA A 288 -19.44 -6.87 26.21
C ALA A 288 -20.51 -6.74 27.29
N VAL A 289 -21.04 -5.53 27.43
CA VAL A 289 -22.21 -5.29 28.27
C VAL A 289 -23.42 -5.88 27.54
N SER A 290 -24.01 -6.93 28.09
CA SER A 290 -25.28 -7.49 27.56
C SER A 290 -26.32 -6.37 27.48
N ALA A 291 -26.86 -6.11 26.30
CA ALA A 291 -27.95 -5.16 26.17
C ALA A 291 -29.09 -5.57 27.13
N PRO A 292 -29.66 -4.64 27.91
CA PRO A 292 -30.82 -4.96 28.69
C PRO A 292 -31.93 -5.49 27.77
N PRO A 293 -32.72 -6.50 28.18
CA PRO A 293 -33.77 -7.03 27.36
C PRO A 293 -34.69 -5.86 26.94
N ARG A 294 -35.02 -5.78 25.67
CA ARG A 294 -35.97 -4.78 25.17
C ARG A 294 -37.26 -4.96 25.96
N PRO A 295 -37.89 -3.90 26.50
CA PRO A 295 -39.18 -4.03 27.11
C PRO A 295 -40.14 -4.62 26.07
N VAL A 296 -40.76 -5.72 26.43
CA VAL A 296 -41.85 -6.34 25.66
C VAL A 296 -42.99 -5.35 25.75
N THR A 297 -43.21 -4.60 24.68
CA THR A 297 -44.42 -3.80 24.50
C THR A 297 -45.58 -4.78 24.32
N SER A 298 -46.41 -4.85 25.35
CA SER A 298 -47.71 -5.51 25.34
C SER A 298 -48.67 -4.75 24.42
#